data_9c0878aac8278756f7a28546866bc178
#
_entry.id   9c0878aac8278756f7a28546866bc178
#
_cell.length_a   1.000
_cell.length_b   1.000
_cell.length_c   1.000
_cell.angle_alpha   90.00
_cell.angle_beta   90.00
_cell.angle_gamma   90.00
#
_symmetry.space_group_name_H-M   'P 1'
#
loop_
_entity.id
_entity.type
_entity.pdbx_description
1 polymer ?
#
loop_
_entity_poly.entity_id
_entity_poly.type
_entity_poly.pdbx_seq_one_letter_code
_entity_poly.pdbx_strand_id
1 'polypeptide(L)'
;ATKVAVTNAKLYVDRVEGFFGIGKSMKDSEFVCDCSDIDDVIVFTKDGRYVITKVSDKAFFDKNIYYIGVFKRNDERTIYNVLYRDGKNGPILMKRCAIKGITRDKEYNITKGDPKSEILYMSVNPNGEAEVLKIYFKPRPRLKKVIVDLDFSTVAIKGRQSQGNLFSRYGIHKIVLKERGTSTLGGQQIWYDEDVHRLNTDGRGVLLGEFQG
;
A
#
# COMPACT_ATOMS: atom_id res chain seq x y z
N ALA A 1 12.15 17.49 -20.46
CA ALA A 1 10.69 17.61 -20.57
C ALA A 1 10.05 16.51 -19.74
N THR A 2 9.37 16.87 -18.66
CA THR A 2 8.61 15.92 -17.84
C THR A 2 7.40 15.50 -18.67
N LYS A 3 7.39 14.26 -19.16
CA LYS A 3 6.20 13.70 -19.80
C LYS A 3 5.10 13.63 -18.74
N VAL A 4 4.05 14.41 -18.92
CA VAL A 4 2.83 14.23 -18.13
C VAL A 4 2.26 12.88 -18.52
N ALA A 5 2.12 11.98 -17.56
CA ALA A 5 1.50 10.68 -17.79
C ALA A 5 0.03 10.90 -18.14
N VAL A 6 -0.37 10.53 -19.35
CA VAL A 6 -1.74 10.56 -19.80
C VAL A 6 -2.37 9.21 -19.51
N THR A 7 -3.54 9.20 -18.90
CA THR A 7 -4.33 7.98 -18.69
C THR A 7 -4.81 7.45 -20.04
N ASN A 8 -4.13 6.42 -20.56
CA ASN A 8 -4.38 5.84 -21.88
C ASN A 8 -4.53 4.33 -21.86
N ALA A 9 -4.53 3.71 -20.69
CA ALA A 9 -4.62 2.26 -20.54
C ALA A 9 -5.46 1.86 -19.32
N LYS A 10 -5.84 0.59 -19.29
CA LYS A 10 -6.57 -0.04 -18.18
C LYS A 10 -5.78 -1.23 -17.67
N LEU A 11 -5.54 -1.25 -16.35
CA LEU A 11 -4.83 -2.33 -15.68
C LEU A 11 -5.83 -3.39 -15.22
N TYR A 12 -5.49 -4.65 -15.51
CA TYR A 12 -6.26 -5.84 -15.13
C TYR A 12 -5.37 -6.82 -14.37
N VAL A 13 -5.98 -7.66 -13.56
CA VAL A 13 -5.31 -8.69 -12.78
C VAL A 13 -6.07 -10.00 -12.75
N ASP A 14 -5.37 -11.10 -12.92
CA ASP A 14 -5.81 -12.44 -12.54
C ASP A 14 -5.10 -12.82 -11.25
N ARG A 15 -5.78 -12.61 -10.13
CA ARG A 15 -5.18 -12.78 -8.80
C ARG A 15 -4.79 -14.22 -8.52
N VAL A 16 -5.58 -15.16 -8.97
CA VAL A 16 -5.37 -16.59 -8.71
C VAL A 16 -4.14 -17.09 -9.46
N GLU A 17 -4.08 -16.82 -10.75
CA GLU A 17 -3.00 -17.30 -11.60
C GLU A 17 -1.75 -16.40 -11.57
N GLY A 18 -1.86 -15.17 -11.05
CA GLY A 18 -0.73 -14.29 -10.82
C GLY A 18 -0.31 -13.42 -12.00
N PHE A 19 -1.20 -13.24 -12.99
CA PHE A 19 -0.97 -12.38 -14.14
C PHE A 19 -1.60 -11.00 -13.98
N PHE A 20 -0.97 -10.01 -14.58
CA PHE A 20 -1.47 -8.63 -14.60
C PHE A 20 -0.95 -7.90 -15.83
N GLY A 21 -1.67 -6.89 -16.29
CA GLY A 21 -1.26 -6.08 -17.44
C GLY A 21 -2.38 -5.30 -18.08
N ILE A 22 -2.02 -4.61 -19.17
CA ILE A 22 -2.92 -3.73 -19.94
C ILE A 22 -3.28 -4.32 -21.30
N GLY A 23 -2.82 -5.52 -21.62
CA GLY A 23 -3.02 -6.15 -22.93
C GLY A 23 -4.43 -6.65 -23.15
N LYS A 24 -4.77 -6.88 -24.41
CA LYS A 24 -6.09 -7.39 -24.80
C LYS A 24 -6.44 -8.73 -24.15
N SER A 25 -5.45 -9.60 -23.94
CA SER A 25 -5.62 -10.90 -23.30
C SER A 25 -6.02 -10.81 -21.82
N MET A 26 -5.87 -9.63 -21.19
CA MET A 26 -6.20 -9.41 -19.80
C MET A 26 -7.60 -8.84 -19.58
N LYS A 27 -8.33 -8.47 -20.64
CA LYS A 27 -9.62 -7.75 -20.51
C LYS A 27 -10.74 -8.54 -19.84
N ASP A 28 -10.65 -9.87 -19.84
CA ASP A 28 -11.62 -10.76 -19.18
C ASP A 28 -11.29 -10.97 -17.68
N SER A 29 -10.18 -10.44 -17.23
CA SER A 29 -9.75 -10.48 -15.82
C SER A 29 -10.33 -9.30 -15.02
N GLU A 30 -10.06 -9.29 -13.73
CA GLU A 30 -10.50 -8.21 -12.82
C GLU A 30 -9.89 -6.85 -13.23
N PHE A 31 -10.74 -5.84 -13.40
CA PHE A 31 -10.30 -4.47 -13.60
C PHE A 31 -9.76 -3.88 -12.30
N VAL A 32 -8.59 -3.27 -12.36
CA VAL A 32 -7.93 -2.64 -11.20
C VAL A 32 -8.12 -1.13 -11.21
N CYS A 33 -7.61 -0.47 -12.26
CA CYS A 33 -7.68 0.99 -12.38
C CYS A 33 -7.28 1.45 -13.78
N ASP A 34 -7.58 2.71 -14.09
CA ASP A 34 -7.01 3.39 -15.23
C ASP A 34 -5.54 3.76 -14.93
N CYS A 35 -4.69 3.70 -15.93
CA CYS A 35 -3.27 4.01 -15.80
C CYS A 35 -2.69 4.55 -17.11
N SER A 36 -1.41 4.89 -17.08
CA SER A 36 -0.62 5.17 -18.27
C SER A 36 0.23 3.96 -18.65
N ASP A 37 0.47 3.76 -19.93
CA ASP A 37 1.38 2.73 -20.44
C ASP A 37 2.84 2.93 -20.03
N ILE A 38 3.16 4.10 -19.47
CA ILE A 38 4.49 4.42 -18.91
C ILE A 38 4.57 4.31 -17.38
N ASP A 39 3.47 3.97 -16.73
CA ASP A 39 3.43 3.83 -15.27
C ASP A 39 4.21 2.61 -14.78
N ASP A 40 4.59 2.66 -13.50
CA ASP A 40 4.99 1.48 -12.73
C ASP A 40 3.79 0.96 -11.94
N VAL A 41 3.81 -0.34 -11.68
CA VAL A 41 2.85 -1.01 -10.80
C VAL A 41 3.58 -1.69 -9.66
N ILE A 42 2.94 -1.75 -8.50
CA ILE A 42 3.38 -2.54 -7.34
C ILE A 42 2.42 -3.71 -7.15
N VAL A 43 2.99 -4.89 -6.96
CA VAL A 43 2.24 -6.13 -6.80
C VAL A 43 2.67 -6.83 -5.54
N PHE A 44 1.72 -7.16 -4.67
CA PHE A 44 1.95 -7.88 -3.42
C PHE A 44 1.35 -9.28 -3.48
N THR A 45 2.07 -10.24 -2.94
CA THR A 45 1.51 -11.56 -2.60
C THR A 45 1.12 -11.61 -1.13
N LYS A 46 0.31 -12.59 -0.74
CA LYS A 46 -0.24 -12.71 0.61
C LYS A 46 0.82 -12.93 1.69
N ASP A 47 1.97 -13.49 1.33
CA ASP A 47 3.10 -13.69 2.24
C ASP A 47 3.99 -12.46 2.44
N GLY A 48 3.61 -11.32 1.85
CA GLY A 48 4.30 -10.04 2.03
C GLY A 48 5.36 -9.71 1.01
N ARG A 49 5.64 -10.59 0.05
CA ARG A 49 6.56 -10.28 -1.05
C ARG A 49 5.93 -9.27 -2.00
N TYR A 50 6.72 -8.38 -2.53
CA TYR A 50 6.27 -7.45 -3.54
C TYR A 50 7.34 -7.12 -4.57
N VAL A 51 6.88 -6.69 -5.73
CA VAL A 51 7.71 -6.24 -6.85
C VAL A 51 7.13 -4.95 -7.42
N ILE A 52 8.01 -4.08 -7.89
CA ILE A 52 7.64 -2.92 -8.68
C ILE A 52 8.17 -3.15 -10.09
N THR A 53 7.27 -3.09 -11.06
CA THR A 53 7.61 -3.32 -12.47
C THR A 53 6.89 -2.32 -13.36
N LYS A 54 7.46 -2.11 -14.55
CA LYS A 54 6.82 -1.26 -15.55
C LYS A 54 5.55 -1.93 -16.08
N VAL A 55 4.52 -1.14 -16.34
CA VAL A 55 3.31 -1.60 -17.02
C VAL A 55 3.69 -2.26 -18.35
N SER A 56 3.09 -3.41 -18.61
CA SER A 56 3.25 -4.18 -19.84
C SER A 56 1.93 -4.83 -20.25
N ASP A 57 1.89 -5.46 -21.42
CA ASP A 57 0.67 -6.13 -21.89
C ASP A 57 0.25 -7.26 -20.97
N LYS A 58 1.20 -8.08 -20.52
CA LYS A 58 0.97 -9.18 -19.58
C LYS A 58 2.27 -9.54 -18.88
N ALA A 59 2.22 -9.54 -17.55
CA ALA A 59 3.34 -9.94 -16.69
C ALA A 59 2.87 -10.95 -15.66
N PHE A 60 3.81 -11.66 -15.06
CA PHE A 60 3.60 -12.63 -14.00
C PHE A 60 4.53 -12.30 -12.84
N PHE A 61 4.00 -12.32 -11.62
CA PHE A 61 4.84 -12.23 -10.41
C PHE A 61 4.79 -13.53 -9.62
N ASP A 62 3.61 -13.87 -9.10
CA ASP A 62 3.33 -15.14 -8.43
C ASP A 62 1.82 -15.32 -8.28
N LYS A 63 1.38 -16.55 -8.05
CA LYS A 63 -0.02 -16.88 -7.78
C LYS A 63 -0.52 -16.21 -6.50
N ASN A 64 -1.83 -16.00 -6.40
CA ASN A 64 -2.50 -15.43 -5.24
C ASN A 64 -2.05 -14.01 -4.94
N ILE A 65 -2.19 -13.11 -5.91
CA ILE A 65 -1.92 -11.69 -5.74
C ILE A 65 -2.87 -11.11 -4.69
N TYR A 66 -2.28 -10.50 -3.66
CA TYR A 66 -3.03 -9.86 -2.57
C TYR A 66 -3.46 -8.45 -2.94
N TYR A 67 -2.54 -7.64 -3.48
CA TYR A 67 -2.78 -6.26 -3.87
C TYR A 67 -2.00 -5.91 -5.14
N ILE A 68 -2.60 -5.08 -5.98
CA ILE A 68 -1.94 -4.47 -7.14
C ILE A 68 -2.43 -3.05 -7.32
N GLY A 69 -1.55 -2.13 -7.68
CA GLY A 69 -1.89 -0.73 -7.97
C GLY A 69 -0.79 -0.01 -8.70
N VAL A 70 -1.09 1.18 -9.19
CA VAL A 70 -0.10 2.07 -9.79
C VAL A 70 0.85 2.56 -8.71
N PHE A 71 2.14 2.56 -9.04
CA PHE A 71 3.21 2.97 -8.14
C PHE A 71 3.93 4.20 -8.67
N LYS A 72 4.13 5.19 -7.82
CA LYS A 72 4.92 6.40 -8.14
C LYS A 72 6.23 6.36 -7.38
N ARG A 73 7.34 6.47 -8.11
CA ARG A 73 8.68 6.52 -7.51
C ARG A 73 8.84 7.77 -6.65
N ASN A 74 9.59 7.61 -5.55
CA ASN A 74 9.93 8.69 -4.62
C ASN A 74 8.71 9.38 -4.00
N ASP A 75 7.56 8.71 -3.99
CA ASP A 75 6.37 9.16 -3.29
C ASP A 75 6.50 8.84 -1.79
N GLU A 76 6.70 9.88 -0.98
CA GLU A 76 6.80 9.77 0.47
C GLU A 76 5.46 9.95 1.18
N ARG A 77 4.41 10.36 0.45
CA ARG A 77 3.08 10.60 1.02
C ARG A 77 2.19 9.37 1.03
N THR A 78 2.38 8.45 0.09
CA THR A 78 1.66 7.19 0.09
C THR A 78 2.21 6.27 1.16
N ILE A 79 1.41 6.02 2.19
CA ILE A 79 1.77 5.21 3.34
C ILE A 79 1.00 3.89 3.30
N TYR A 80 1.73 2.80 3.45
CA TYR A 80 1.20 1.46 3.57
C TYR A 80 1.00 1.14 5.05
N ASN A 81 -0.26 0.94 5.45
CA ASN A 81 -0.62 0.48 6.79
C ASN A 81 -0.80 -1.04 6.72
N VAL A 82 -0.04 -1.77 7.49
CA VAL A 82 0.04 -3.23 7.38
C VAL A 82 -0.12 -3.89 8.74
N LEU A 83 -0.95 -4.92 8.79
CA LEU A 83 -1.04 -5.85 9.90
C LEU A 83 -0.66 -7.23 9.38
N TYR A 84 0.36 -7.85 9.95
CA TYR A 84 0.89 -9.13 9.47
C TYR A 84 1.27 -10.06 10.62
N ARG A 85 1.16 -11.36 10.34
CA ARG A 85 1.68 -12.40 11.24
C ARG A 85 3.13 -12.71 10.84
N ASP A 86 4.02 -12.66 11.79
CA ASP A 86 5.46 -12.89 11.60
C ASP A 86 5.79 -14.38 11.82
N GLY A 87 5.75 -15.14 10.71
CA GLY A 87 5.92 -16.58 10.73
C GLY A 87 4.61 -17.35 10.96
N LYS A 88 4.66 -18.67 10.89
CA LYS A 88 3.49 -19.55 10.93
C LYS A 88 2.64 -19.41 12.20
N ASN A 89 3.29 -19.31 13.35
CA ASN A 89 2.67 -19.19 14.67
C ASN A 89 3.21 -17.97 15.42
N GLY A 90 3.76 -17.01 14.68
CA GLY A 90 4.41 -15.85 15.25
C GLY A 90 3.44 -14.77 15.73
N PRO A 91 3.99 -13.71 16.32
CA PRO A 91 3.20 -12.57 16.76
C PRO A 91 2.61 -11.82 15.58
N ILE A 92 1.55 -11.06 15.86
CA ILE A 92 0.93 -10.16 14.91
C ILE A 92 1.52 -8.78 15.14
N LEU A 93 2.08 -8.22 14.08
CA LEU A 93 2.79 -6.95 14.07
C LEU A 93 2.04 -5.93 13.22
N MET A 94 2.13 -4.68 13.62
CA MET A 94 1.58 -3.53 12.89
C MET A 94 2.70 -2.63 12.42
N LYS A 95 2.56 -2.10 11.21
CA LYS A 95 3.61 -1.33 10.54
C LYS A 95 3.01 -0.27 9.65
N ARG A 96 3.67 0.89 9.61
CA ARG A 96 3.39 1.95 8.65
C ARG A 96 4.68 2.34 7.95
N CYS A 97 4.66 2.39 6.63
CA CYS A 97 5.84 2.81 5.86
C CYS A 97 5.48 3.39 4.50
N ALA A 98 6.31 4.30 4.01
CA ALA A 98 6.40 4.61 2.58
C ALA A 98 7.32 3.60 1.90
N ILE A 99 7.09 3.34 0.62
CA ILE A 99 7.96 2.48 -0.18
C ILE A 99 8.75 3.35 -1.14
N LYS A 100 10.02 3.54 -0.83
CA LYS A 100 10.98 4.32 -1.63
C LYS A 100 12.34 3.65 -1.66
N GLY A 101 13.22 4.11 -2.53
CA GLY A 101 14.56 3.52 -2.66
C GLY A 101 14.52 2.09 -3.19
N ILE A 102 13.67 1.85 -4.20
CA ILE A 102 13.47 0.52 -4.79
C ILE A 102 14.14 0.42 -6.17
N THR A 103 14.41 -0.81 -6.56
CA THR A 103 14.85 -1.18 -7.91
C THR A 103 13.72 -1.93 -8.61
N ARG A 104 13.42 -1.59 -9.86
CA ARG A 104 12.43 -2.33 -10.67
C ARG A 104 12.82 -3.79 -10.81
N ASP A 105 11.82 -4.65 -10.88
CA ASP A 105 11.94 -6.10 -11.11
C ASP A 105 12.72 -6.85 -10.03
N LYS A 106 13.01 -6.18 -8.90
CA LYS A 106 13.58 -6.80 -7.72
C LYS A 106 12.48 -7.15 -6.73
N GLU A 107 12.56 -8.34 -6.17
CA GLU A 107 11.66 -8.79 -5.12
C GLU A 107 12.03 -8.21 -3.75
N TYR A 108 11.05 -7.73 -3.04
CA TYR A 108 11.14 -7.21 -1.67
C TYR A 108 10.13 -7.91 -0.77
N ASN A 109 10.25 -7.73 0.54
CA ASN A 109 9.27 -8.24 1.49
C ASN A 109 8.89 -7.15 2.49
N ILE A 110 7.59 -6.93 2.70
CA ILE A 110 7.08 -5.94 3.66
C ILE A 110 7.16 -6.46 5.10
N THR A 111 7.21 -7.78 5.29
CA THR A 111 7.49 -8.45 6.55
C THR A 111 9.00 -8.61 6.73
N LYS A 112 9.43 -9.30 7.78
CA LYS A 112 10.86 -9.67 7.92
C LYS A 112 11.25 -10.90 7.09
N GLY A 113 10.31 -11.47 6.37
CA GLY A 113 10.57 -12.60 5.48
C GLY A 113 10.66 -13.96 6.18
N ASP A 114 10.24 -14.06 7.43
CA ASP A 114 10.15 -15.36 8.10
C ASP A 114 9.19 -16.28 7.32
N PRO A 115 9.55 -17.54 7.14
CA PRO A 115 8.72 -18.49 6.41
C PRO A 115 7.28 -18.53 6.95
N LYS A 116 6.30 -18.54 6.04
CA LYS A 116 4.87 -18.55 6.37
C LYS A 116 4.36 -17.29 7.08
N SER A 117 5.06 -16.17 6.97
CA SER A 117 4.48 -14.86 7.28
C SER A 117 3.30 -14.57 6.38
N GLU A 118 2.33 -13.82 6.86
CA GLU A 118 1.09 -13.55 6.14
C GLU A 118 0.59 -12.13 6.40
N ILE A 119 0.24 -11.40 5.34
CA ILE A 119 -0.49 -10.15 5.45
C ILE A 119 -1.93 -10.47 5.87
N LEU A 120 -2.35 -9.92 7.00
CA LEU A 120 -3.72 -10.04 7.51
C LEU A 120 -4.60 -8.87 7.08
N TYR A 121 -4.02 -7.70 6.96
CA TYR A 121 -4.66 -6.48 6.49
C TYR A 121 -3.61 -5.53 5.91
N MET A 122 -3.95 -4.85 4.84
CA MET A 122 -3.13 -3.77 4.28
C MET A 122 -4.02 -2.71 3.64
N SER A 123 -3.70 -1.45 3.87
CA SER A 123 -4.26 -0.33 3.14
C SER A 123 -3.16 0.53 2.51
N VAL A 124 -3.49 1.16 1.40
CA VAL A 124 -2.59 2.07 0.68
C VAL A 124 -3.19 3.46 0.75
N ASN A 125 -2.46 4.40 1.35
CA ASN A 125 -3.00 5.68 1.79
C ASN A 125 -2.22 6.83 1.14
N PRO A 126 -2.76 7.47 0.08
CA PRO A 126 -2.03 8.47 -0.71
C PRO A 126 -1.59 9.72 0.05
N ASN A 127 -2.22 10.03 1.16
CA ASN A 127 -1.88 11.18 2.02
C ASN A 127 -1.54 10.76 3.45
N GLY A 128 -1.12 9.52 3.65
CA GLY A 128 -0.80 8.99 4.97
C GLY A 128 -1.99 8.91 5.91
N GLU A 129 -3.17 8.60 5.39
CA GLU A 129 -4.37 8.38 6.18
C GLU A 129 -4.15 7.22 7.15
N ALA A 130 -4.76 7.31 8.32
CA ALA A 130 -4.65 6.29 9.36
C ALA A 130 -6.03 5.90 9.88
N GLU A 131 -6.51 4.77 9.39
CA GLU A 131 -7.79 4.19 9.79
C GLU A 131 -7.74 3.56 11.18
N VAL A 132 -8.93 3.34 11.75
CA VAL A 132 -9.13 2.54 12.94
C VAL A 132 -9.82 1.24 12.55
N LEU A 133 -9.23 0.12 12.95
CA LEU A 133 -9.76 -1.22 12.74
C LEU A 133 -10.36 -1.75 14.05
N LYS A 134 -11.44 -2.50 13.92
CA LYS A 134 -11.99 -3.32 14.98
C LYS A 134 -11.50 -4.76 14.78
N ILE A 135 -10.74 -5.27 15.74
CA ILE A 135 -10.11 -6.58 15.69
C ILE A 135 -10.84 -7.54 16.61
N TYR A 136 -11.34 -8.63 16.04
CA TYR A 136 -11.96 -9.74 16.75
C TYR A 136 -10.97 -10.87 16.87
N PHE A 137 -10.59 -11.22 18.10
CA PHE A 137 -9.70 -12.35 18.34
C PHE A 137 -10.46 -13.67 18.34
N LYS A 138 -9.76 -14.74 18.01
CA LYS A 138 -10.27 -16.11 18.21
C LYS A 138 -10.49 -16.35 19.71
N PRO A 139 -11.64 -16.93 20.12
CA PRO A 139 -11.89 -17.25 21.51
C PRO A 139 -10.80 -18.15 22.08
N ARG A 140 -10.31 -17.84 23.28
CA ARG A 140 -9.33 -18.63 24.03
C ARG A 140 -9.67 -18.60 25.51
N PRO A 141 -9.38 -19.70 26.25
CA PRO A 141 -9.49 -19.66 27.70
C PRO A 141 -8.65 -18.52 28.29
N ARG A 142 -9.23 -17.80 29.26
CA ARG A 142 -8.59 -16.68 29.96
C ARG A 142 -8.38 -15.38 29.12
N LEU A 143 -8.83 -15.34 27.91
CA LEU A 143 -8.82 -14.09 27.12
C LEU A 143 -9.97 -13.20 27.58
N LYS A 144 -9.64 -12.10 28.27
CA LYS A 144 -10.65 -11.17 28.81
C LYS A 144 -11.22 -10.23 27.75
N LYS A 145 -10.40 -9.77 26.81
CA LYS A 145 -10.81 -8.88 25.73
C LYS A 145 -10.76 -9.62 24.41
N VAL A 146 -11.92 -9.91 23.84
CA VAL A 146 -12.05 -10.60 22.54
C VAL A 146 -12.07 -9.60 21.39
N ILE A 147 -12.40 -8.33 21.66
CA ILE A 147 -12.49 -7.25 20.67
C ILE A 147 -11.62 -6.10 21.13
N VAL A 148 -10.75 -5.61 20.23
CA VAL A 148 -9.93 -4.42 20.47
C VAL A 148 -9.90 -3.54 19.23
N ASP A 149 -9.65 -2.26 19.42
CA ASP A 149 -9.39 -1.33 18.32
C ASP A 149 -7.90 -1.26 18.03
N LEU A 150 -7.57 -1.19 16.74
CA LEU A 150 -6.25 -0.84 16.26
C LEU A 150 -6.36 0.51 15.55
N ASP A 151 -5.73 1.52 16.12
CA ASP A 151 -5.66 2.87 15.54
C ASP A 151 -4.28 3.07 14.92
N PHE A 152 -4.21 3.10 13.58
CA PHE A 152 -2.94 3.28 12.88
C PHE A 152 -2.32 4.66 13.13
N SER A 153 -3.08 5.68 13.54
CA SER A 153 -2.50 6.98 13.86
C SER A 153 -1.52 6.93 15.04
N THR A 154 -1.63 5.90 15.88
CA THR A 154 -0.72 5.66 17.00
C THR A 154 0.57 4.93 16.60
N VAL A 155 0.66 4.45 15.38
CA VAL A 155 1.81 3.71 14.85
C VAL A 155 2.74 4.66 14.12
N ALA A 156 3.99 4.75 14.54
CA ALA A 156 5.00 5.58 13.88
C ALA A 156 5.30 5.08 12.47
N ILE A 157 5.42 6.02 11.53
CA ILE A 157 5.87 5.74 10.17
C ILE A 157 7.38 5.47 10.21
N LYS A 158 7.79 4.30 9.74
CA LYS A 158 9.17 3.85 9.71
C LYS A 158 9.59 3.48 8.29
N GLY A 159 10.85 3.11 8.09
CA GLY A 159 11.34 2.63 6.79
C GLY A 159 10.69 1.30 6.39
N ARG A 160 10.60 1.05 5.08
CA ARG A 160 9.99 -0.20 4.54
C ARG A 160 10.65 -1.49 5.04
N GLN A 161 11.91 -1.42 5.43
CA GLN A 161 12.66 -2.59 5.92
C GLN A 161 12.54 -2.80 7.43
N SER A 162 11.91 -1.87 8.16
CA SER A 162 11.78 -2.00 9.61
C SER A 162 10.82 -3.12 9.98
N GLN A 163 11.06 -3.73 11.13
CA GLN A 163 10.11 -4.65 11.75
C GLN A 163 8.92 -3.86 12.29
N GLY A 164 7.73 -4.43 12.19
CA GLY A 164 6.53 -3.87 12.81
C GLY A 164 6.57 -3.89 14.34
N ASN A 165 5.70 -3.09 14.95
CA ASN A 165 5.48 -3.10 16.38
C ASN A 165 4.54 -4.25 16.76
N LEU A 166 4.75 -4.84 17.91
CA LEU A 166 3.87 -5.89 18.42
C LEU A 166 2.45 -5.35 18.63
N PHE A 167 1.48 -5.97 17.99
CA PHE A 167 0.06 -5.72 18.23
C PHE A 167 -0.53 -6.79 19.16
N SER A 168 -0.37 -8.06 18.82
CA SER A 168 -0.91 -9.17 19.61
C SER A 168 -0.17 -10.48 19.36
N ARG A 169 -0.22 -11.36 20.34
CA ARG A 169 0.20 -12.77 20.22
C ARG A 169 -0.99 -13.70 19.99
N TYR A 170 -2.21 -13.17 19.95
CA TYR A 170 -3.43 -13.96 19.80
C TYR A 170 -3.88 -13.98 18.34
N GLY A 171 -4.43 -15.12 17.91
CA GLY A 171 -4.98 -15.26 16.56
C GLY A 171 -6.20 -14.37 16.33
N ILE A 172 -6.25 -13.76 15.15
CA ILE A 172 -7.35 -12.90 14.73
C ILE A 172 -8.42 -13.76 14.03
N HIS A 173 -9.67 -13.55 14.42
CA HIS A 173 -10.82 -14.15 13.76
C HIS A 173 -11.35 -13.26 12.63
N LYS A 174 -11.49 -11.94 12.89
CA LYS A 174 -12.12 -11.00 11.97
C LYS A 174 -11.54 -9.60 12.14
N ILE A 175 -11.42 -8.88 11.03
CA ILE A 175 -10.99 -7.49 10.97
C ILE A 175 -12.09 -6.68 10.29
N VAL A 176 -12.54 -5.60 10.92
CA VAL A 176 -13.57 -4.70 10.38
C VAL A 176 -13.05 -3.27 10.41
N LEU A 177 -13.26 -2.53 9.34
CA LEU A 177 -13.00 -1.09 9.33
C LEU A 177 -14.02 -0.39 10.27
N LYS A 178 -13.50 0.27 11.30
CA LYS A 178 -14.31 1.02 12.27
C LYS A 178 -14.46 2.48 11.84
N GLU A 179 -13.35 3.13 11.52
CA GLU A 179 -13.31 4.53 11.10
C GLU A 179 -12.34 4.69 9.96
N ARG A 180 -12.73 5.45 8.94
CA ARG A 180 -11.79 5.89 7.91
C ARG A 180 -10.87 6.93 8.51
N GLY A 181 -9.57 6.78 8.27
CA GLY A 181 -8.59 7.69 8.79
C GLY A 181 -8.55 9.03 8.06
N THR A 182 -7.95 9.97 8.74
CA THR A 182 -7.54 11.25 8.16
C THR A 182 -6.04 11.26 7.92
N SER A 183 -5.57 12.22 7.12
CA SER A 183 -4.14 12.40 6.86
C SER A 183 -3.37 12.62 8.16
N THR A 184 -2.26 11.90 8.32
CA THR A 184 -1.31 12.08 9.42
C THR A 184 -0.09 12.90 9.01
N LEU A 185 0.01 13.29 7.74
CA LEU A 185 1.13 14.04 7.16
C LEU A 185 0.86 15.54 7.06
N GLY A 186 -0.35 15.98 7.43
CA GLY A 186 -0.81 17.34 7.21
C GLY A 186 -1.24 17.58 5.77
N GLY A 187 -1.77 18.76 5.50
CA GLY A 187 -2.20 19.17 4.17
C GLY A 187 -1.01 19.35 3.22
N GLN A 188 -1.25 19.16 1.95
CA GLN A 188 -0.28 19.41 0.93
C GLN A 188 -0.38 20.86 0.45
N GLN A 189 0.73 21.60 0.50
CA GLN A 189 0.80 22.94 -0.04
C GLN A 189 0.87 22.89 -1.56
N ILE A 190 0.08 23.73 -2.23
CA ILE A 190 0.07 23.85 -3.69
C ILE A 190 0.52 25.26 -4.06
N TRP A 191 1.48 25.30 -4.96
CA TRP A 191 2.13 26.50 -5.46
C TRP A 191 1.84 26.67 -6.94
N TYR A 192 1.76 27.92 -7.39
CA TYR A 192 1.66 28.24 -8.82
C TYR A 192 2.96 28.87 -9.29
N ASP A 193 3.59 28.24 -10.25
CA ASP A 193 4.81 28.74 -10.90
C ASP A 193 4.39 29.58 -12.13
N GLU A 194 4.58 30.89 -12.01
CA GLU A 194 4.22 31.85 -13.06
C GLU A 194 5.12 31.74 -14.29
N ASP A 195 6.38 31.33 -14.12
CA ASP A 195 7.35 31.23 -15.23
C ASP A 195 7.00 30.10 -16.20
N VAL A 196 6.46 29.00 -15.68
CA VAL A 196 6.08 27.83 -16.49
C VAL A 196 4.57 27.60 -16.54
N HIS A 197 3.78 28.48 -15.93
CA HIS A 197 2.31 28.40 -15.86
C HIS A 197 1.79 27.04 -15.36
N ARG A 198 2.34 26.53 -14.26
CA ARG A 198 1.99 25.22 -13.70
C ARG A 198 1.81 25.22 -12.19
N LEU A 199 0.92 24.34 -11.72
CA LEU A 199 0.82 23.98 -10.32
C LEU A 199 1.93 23.00 -9.96
N ASN A 200 2.50 23.16 -8.76
CA ASN A 200 3.49 22.24 -8.20
C ASN A 200 3.34 22.14 -6.69
N THR A 201 3.99 21.13 -6.12
CA THR A 201 4.08 20.90 -4.68
C THR A 201 5.49 21.11 -4.14
N ASP A 202 6.39 21.62 -4.99
CA ASP A 202 7.83 21.76 -4.71
C ASP A 202 8.19 23.10 -4.10
N GLY A 203 7.23 23.99 -3.88
CA GLY A 203 7.45 25.31 -3.31
C GLY A 203 7.93 26.38 -4.30
N ARG A 204 7.73 26.16 -5.60
CA ARG A 204 8.11 27.13 -6.64
C ARG A 204 6.97 28.08 -6.98
N GLY A 205 7.23 29.38 -6.89
CA GLY A 205 6.26 30.40 -7.25
C GLY A 205 5.40 30.86 -6.08
N VAL A 206 4.13 31.11 -6.34
CA VAL A 206 3.19 31.65 -5.35
C VAL A 206 2.43 30.54 -4.66
N LEU A 207 2.41 30.56 -3.31
CA LEU A 207 1.60 29.63 -2.53
C LEU A 207 0.11 29.92 -2.74
N LEU A 208 -0.63 28.96 -3.24
CA LEU A 208 -2.08 29.07 -3.42
C LEU A 208 -2.86 28.67 -2.18
N GLY A 209 -2.35 27.71 -1.42
CA GLY A 209 -3.00 27.22 -0.21
C GLY A 209 -2.54 25.83 0.20
N GLU A 210 -3.11 25.36 1.30
CA GLU A 210 -2.92 24.01 1.81
C GLU A 210 -4.22 23.22 1.61
N PHE A 211 -4.12 22.08 0.95
CA PHE A 211 -5.26 21.22 0.63
C PHE A 211 -5.16 19.93 1.44
N GLN A 212 -6.22 19.63 2.17
CA GLN A 212 -6.40 18.36 2.88
C GLN A 212 -6.93 17.35 1.86
N GLY A 213 -6.24 16.24 1.68
CA GLY A 213 -6.65 15.17 0.77
C GLY A 213 -7.80 14.35 1.29
#